data_224f4001233ac41d8de5aa9a5d0ec3af
#
_entry.id   224f4001233ac41d8de5aa9a5d0ec3af
#
_cell.length_a   1.000
_cell.length_b   1.000
_cell.length_c   1.000
_cell.angle_alpha   90.00
_cell.angle_beta   90.00
_cell.angle_gamma   90.00
#
_symmetry.space_group_name_H-M   'P 1'
#
loop_
_entity.id
_entity.type
_entity.pdbx_description
1 polymer ?
#
loop_
_entity_poly.entity_id
_entity_poly.type
_entity_poly.pdbx_seq_one_letter_code
_entity_poly.pdbx_strand_id
1 'polypeptide(L)'
;MNNIQHVKVLVIGAGPAGSVLGYLLLQSGTDCLLADFATFPREKICGGGLTPKAWRLLDKLMPGIKYDYRPVRHIRFQQEDGPMCEFESELEIRMTNRKDFDYALLQHYLQAGGRLIKDSFMCFEQQTDGRILVTMKSGLQLTCDYLIGADGANSRVRRQMFGKPKGQILFMEEYTQKQGYDEVFIHFSRRYSPGCFLKFSSIDRDIYGFHGPETNRETFRQVLKDFNITETKFVGANIPMNTVWSTVPNVILIGDAGGFANRITGEGLYDTFKTAYNAYRAIVENKPFSETNREVFRKMKNEEKLFRLFFSPMGFRLIRFSIRHPRLTKWIFDAKMKRESFISR
;
A
#
# COMPACT_ATOMS: atom_id res chain seq x y z
N MET A 1 -32.92 -26.53 4.00
CA MET A 1 -32.05 -25.54 4.70
C MET A 1 -30.74 -25.50 3.92
N ASN A 2 -30.39 -24.40 3.26
CA ASN A 2 -29.11 -24.27 2.60
C ASN A 2 -28.02 -24.35 3.66
N ASN A 3 -27.16 -25.36 3.55
CA ASN A 3 -26.06 -25.55 4.47
C ASN A 3 -25.07 -24.39 4.25
N ILE A 4 -25.11 -23.34 5.12
CA ILE A 4 -24.21 -22.19 5.04
C ILE A 4 -22.81 -22.70 5.38
N GLN A 5 -21.88 -22.57 4.42
CA GLN A 5 -20.50 -23.01 4.60
C GLN A 5 -19.83 -22.13 5.66
N HIS A 6 -19.12 -22.77 6.59
CA HIS A 6 -18.28 -22.08 7.59
C HIS A 6 -16.82 -22.15 7.19
N VAL A 7 -16.09 -21.05 7.41
CA VAL A 7 -14.64 -20.95 7.29
C VAL A 7 -14.09 -20.22 8.51
N LYS A 8 -12.93 -20.59 9.04
CA LYS A 8 -12.39 -19.90 10.21
C LYS A 8 -12.06 -18.44 9.90
N VAL A 9 -11.42 -18.17 8.76
CA VAL A 9 -11.05 -16.81 8.32
C VAL A 9 -11.54 -16.55 6.90
N LEU A 10 -12.37 -15.54 6.73
CA LEU A 10 -12.76 -15.04 5.42
C LEU A 10 -12.05 -13.71 5.14
N VAL A 11 -11.27 -13.66 4.05
CA VAL A 11 -10.52 -12.47 3.63
C VAL A 11 -11.18 -11.89 2.38
N ILE A 12 -11.64 -10.66 2.47
CA ILE A 12 -12.19 -9.92 1.34
C ILE A 12 -11.08 -9.11 0.68
N GLY A 13 -10.71 -9.49 -0.54
CA GLY A 13 -9.61 -8.95 -1.33
C GLY A 13 -8.42 -9.89 -1.44
N ALA A 14 -8.01 -10.21 -2.67
CA ALA A 14 -6.87 -11.06 -3.00
C ALA A 14 -5.66 -10.26 -3.56
N GLY A 15 -5.60 -8.96 -3.24
CA GLY A 15 -4.40 -8.13 -3.46
C GLY A 15 -3.27 -8.47 -2.49
N PRO A 16 -2.19 -7.67 -2.45
CA PRO A 16 -1.01 -7.97 -1.62
C PRO A 16 -1.33 -8.24 -0.14
N ALA A 17 -2.25 -7.48 0.46
CA ALA A 17 -2.64 -7.70 1.86
C ALA A 17 -3.28 -9.07 2.09
N GLY A 18 -4.27 -9.40 1.26
CA GLY A 18 -5.02 -10.65 1.39
C GLY A 18 -4.18 -11.87 1.02
N SER A 19 -3.38 -11.79 -0.06
CA SER A 19 -2.51 -12.89 -0.49
C SER A 19 -1.44 -13.22 0.55
N VAL A 20 -0.79 -12.20 1.13
CA VAL A 20 0.21 -12.41 2.18
C VAL A 20 -0.43 -13.00 3.44
N LEU A 21 -1.55 -12.44 3.90
CA LEU A 21 -2.26 -12.97 5.07
C LEU A 21 -2.73 -14.40 4.84
N GLY A 22 -3.37 -14.67 3.68
CA GLY A 22 -3.86 -16.00 3.33
C GLY A 22 -2.74 -17.05 3.32
N TYR A 23 -1.59 -16.69 2.75
CA TYR A 23 -0.41 -17.56 2.76
C TYR A 23 0.06 -17.87 4.19
N LEU A 24 0.20 -16.87 5.06
CA LEU A 24 0.63 -17.06 6.44
C LEU A 24 -0.36 -17.93 7.24
N LEU A 25 -1.67 -17.72 7.07
CA LEU A 25 -2.70 -18.53 7.71
C LEU A 25 -2.64 -19.97 7.23
N LEU A 26 -2.47 -20.19 5.93
CA LEU A 26 -2.33 -21.52 5.36
C LEU A 26 -1.10 -22.24 5.91
N GLN A 27 0.07 -21.57 6.01
CA GLN A 27 1.28 -22.16 6.58
C GLN A 27 1.14 -22.54 8.06
N SER A 28 0.22 -21.89 8.79
CA SER A 28 -0.10 -22.25 10.18
C SER A 28 -1.20 -23.31 10.33
N GLY A 29 -1.70 -23.87 9.22
CA GLY A 29 -2.83 -24.81 9.24
C GLY A 29 -4.18 -24.16 9.56
N THR A 30 -4.28 -22.84 9.50
CA THR A 30 -5.53 -22.14 9.76
C THR A 30 -6.40 -22.12 8.51
N ASP A 31 -7.65 -22.58 8.65
CA ASP A 31 -8.63 -22.58 7.56
C ASP A 31 -8.94 -21.15 7.09
N CYS A 32 -8.66 -20.87 5.81
CA CYS A 32 -8.78 -19.54 5.23
C CYS A 32 -9.34 -19.61 3.81
N LEU A 33 -10.23 -18.68 3.51
CA LEU A 33 -10.81 -18.47 2.18
C LEU A 33 -10.64 -17.02 1.76
N LEU A 34 -10.05 -16.78 0.59
CA LEU A 34 -10.03 -15.46 -0.04
C LEU A 34 -11.24 -15.30 -0.96
N ALA A 35 -11.79 -14.08 -1.00
CA ALA A 35 -12.84 -13.69 -1.95
C ALA A 35 -12.43 -12.38 -2.63
N ASP A 36 -12.44 -12.33 -3.96
CA ASP A 36 -12.18 -11.12 -4.73
C ASP A 36 -13.11 -11.04 -5.93
N PHE A 37 -13.55 -9.83 -6.28
CA PHE A 37 -14.40 -9.60 -7.44
C PHE A 37 -13.62 -9.58 -8.75
N ALA A 38 -12.32 -9.29 -8.70
CA ALA A 38 -11.48 -9.14 -9.86
C ALA A 38 -11.06 -10.49 -10.46
N THR A 39 -10.78 -10.47 -11.75
CA THR A 39 -10.03 -11.53 -12.43
C THR A 39 -8.56 -11.11 -12.45
N PHE A 40 -7.68 -11.95 -11.97
CA PHE A 40 -6.23 -11.74 -12.00
C PHE A 40 -5.59 -12.39 -13.24
N PRO A 41 -4.49 -11.78 -13.77
CA PRO A 41 -3.85 -10.55 -13.33
C PRO A 41 -4.68 -9.30 -13.66
N ARG A 42 -4.68 -8.28 -12.77
CA ARG A 42 -5.46 -7.06 -12.92
C ARG A 42 -4.59 -5.80 -12.85
N GLU A 43 -4.99 -4.78 -13.58
CA GLU A 43 -4.32 -3.47 -13.48
C GLU A 43 -4.49 -2.86 -12.09
N LYS A 44 -3.42 -2.23 -11.60
CA LYS A 44 -3.41 -1.45 -10.37
C LYS A 44 -2.57 -0.19 -10.60
N ILE A 45 -3.20 0.96 -10.49
CA ILE A 45 -2.54 2.26 -10.58
C ILE A 45 -1.62 2.41 -9.36
N CYS A 46 -0.30 2.48 -9.60
CA CYS A 46 0.72 2.62 -8.56
C CYS A 46 2.10 2.70 -9.22
N GLY A 47 2.99 3.57 -8.73
CA GLY A 47 4.39 3.63 -9.16
C GLY A 47 5.20 2.34 -9.00
N GLY A 48 4.69 1.34 -8.28
CA GLY A 48 5.25 -0.02 -8.24
C GLY A 48 6.53 -0.20 -7.41
N GLY A 49 6.94 0.82 -6.66
CA GLY A 49 8.19 0.76 -5.89
C GLY A 49 8.06 -0.03 -4.59
N LEU A 50 8.89 -1.07 -4.42
CA LEU A 50 9.12 -1.73 -3.13
C LEU A 50 10.41 -1.18 -2.53
N THR A 51 10.27 -0.47 -1.43
CA THR A 51 11.43 -0.01 -0.64
C THR A 51 12.16 -1.19 0.00
N PRO A 52 13.45 -1.03 0.40
CA PRO A 52 14.22 -2.08 1.05
C PRO A 52 13.52 -2.74 2.23
N LYS A 53 12.82 -1.98 3.05
CA LYS A 53 12.04 -2.54 4.18
C LYS A 53 10.86 -3.38 3.70
N ALA A 54 10.20 -2.98 2.59
CA ALA A 54 9.05 -3.70 2.06
C ALA A 54 9.44 -5.06 1.46
N TRP A 55 10.43 -5.10 0.56
CA TRP A 55 10.83 -6.37 -0.05
C TRP A 55 11.52 -7.32 0.93
N ARG A 56 12.33 -6.80 1.88
CA ARG A 56 12.89 -7.63 2.96
C ARG A 56 11.84 -8.27 3.85
N LEU A 57 10.78 -7.50 4.16
CA LEU A 57 9.66 -8.05 4.94
C LEU A 57 8.92 -9.10 4.12
N LEU A 58 8.64 -8.83 2.84
CA LEU A 58 7.98 -9.78 1.96
C LEU A 58 8.77 -11.09 1.83
N ASP A 59 10.08 -11.03 1.60
CA ASP A 59 10.96 -12.20 1.48
C ASP A 59 10.93 -13.07 2.76
N LYS A 60 10.72 -12.45 3.93
CA LYS A 60 10.55 -13.19 5.19
C LYS A 60 9.17 -13.82 5.34
N LEU A 61 8.12 -13.11 4.90
CA LEU A 61 6.73 -13.56 5.07
C LEU A 61 6.30 -14.60 4.03
N MET A 62 6.88 -14.53 2.83
CA MET A 62 6.62 -15.44 1.72
C MET A 62 7.94 -15.97 1.13
N PRO A 63 8.65 -16.86 1.85
CA PRO A 63 9.91 -17.40 1.38
C PRO A 63 9.78 -18.04 0.00
N GLY A 64 10.75 -17.75 -0.88
CA GLY A 64 10.76 -18.30 -2.24
C GLY A 64 9.82 -17.63 -3.23
N ILE A 65 9.14 -16.54 -2.85
CA ILE A 65 8.34 -15.74 -3.78
C ILE A 65 9.21 -15.23 -4.93
N LYS A 66 8.72 -15.41 -6.16
CA LYS A 66 9.38 -14.91 -7.38
C LYS A 66 8.50 -13.88 -8.06
N TYR A 67 9.08 -12.75 -8.40
CA TYR A 67 8.44 -11.68 -9.16
C TYR A 67 9.50 -10.87 -9.92
N ASP A 68 9.11 -10.30 -11.04
CA ASP A 68 9.99 -9.46 -11.84
C ASP A 68 10.11 -8.07 -11.23
N TYR A 69 11.30 -7.53 -11.22
CA TYR A 69 11.58 -6.17 -10.80
C TYR A 69 12.77 -5.56 -11.49
N ARG A 70 12.81 -4.23 -11.51
CA ARG A 70 13.96 -3.44 -11.89
C ARG A 70 14.61 -2.86 -10.64
N PRO A 71 15.90 -3.11 -10.37
CA PRO A 71 16.60 -2.47 -9.26
C PRO A 71 16.93 -1.02 -9.62
N VAL A 72 16.51 -0.08 -8.78
CA VAL A 72 16.79 1.35 -8.93
C VAL A 72 17.50 1.84 -7.69
N ARG A 73 18.69 2.46 -7.89
CA ARG A 73 19.51 3.05 -6.82
C ARG A 73 19.72 4.54 -7.01
N HIS A 74 19.57 5.03 -8.22
CA HIS A 74 19.74 6.45 -8.52
C HIS A 74 18.54 7.23 -8.01
N ILE A 75 18.80 8.13 -7.06
CA ILE A 75 17.78 8.92 -6.35
C ILE A 75 18.05 10.40 -6.62
N ARG A 76 17.00 11.12 -7.02
CA ARG A 76 17.07 12.55 -7.27
C ARG A 76 16.00 13.30 -6.49
N PHE A 77 16.41 14.41 -5.89
CA PHE A 77 15.51 15.34 -5.21
C PHE A 77 15.70 16.75 -5.74
N GLN A 78 14.60 17.46 -5.88
CA GLN A 78 14.62 18.88 -6.21
C GLN A 78 13.52 19.60 -5.42
N GLN A 79 13.77 20.84 -5.05
CA GLN A 79 12.76 21.69 -4.44
C GLN A 79 12.69 23.01 -5.20
N GLU A 80 11.52 23.38 -5.70
CA GLU A 80 11.30 24.50 -6.61
C GLU A 80 12.30 24.44 -7.79
N ASP A 81 12.73 25.56 -8.29
CA ASP A 81 13.78 25.67 -9.33
C ASP A 81 15.21 25.62 -8.72
N GLY A 82 15.33 25.05 -7.53
CA GLY A 82 16.61 24.94 -6.83
C GLY A 82 17.54 23.87 -7.42
N PRO A 83 18.73 23.72 -6.82
CA PRO A 83 19.71 22.72 -7.30
C PRO A 83 19.16 21.31 -7.19
N MET A 84 19.58 20.46 -8.12
CA MET A 84 19.34 19.03 -8.08
C MET A 84 20.27 18.38 -7.04
N CYS A 85 19.68 17.54 -6.17
CA CYS A 85 20.42 16.65 -5.29
C CYS A 85 20.27 15.23 -5.84
N GLU A 86 21.37 14.61 -6.22
CA GLU A 86 21.39 13.26 -6.76
C GLU A 86 22.47 12.40 -6.08
N PHE A 87 22.17 11.11 -5.93
CA PHE A 87 23.10 10.14 -5.35
C PHE A 87 22.67 8.71 -5.65
N GLU A 88 23.63 7.80 -5.51
CA GLU A 88 23.37 6.36 -5.51
C GLU A 88 23.05 5.88 -4.09
N SER A 89 21.85 5.31 -3.89
CA SER A 89 21.46 4.68 -2.63
C SER A 89 22.23 3.37 -2.41
N GLU A 90 22.57 3.06 -1.16
CA GLU A 90 23.21 1.80 -0.81
C GLU A 90 22.32 0.58 -1.09
N LEU A 91 21.01 0.75 -0.93
CA LEU A 91 20.02 -0.28 -1.12
C LEU A 91 19.10 0.07 -2.29
N GLU A 92 18.77 -0.93 -3.08
CA GLU A 92 17.87 -0.78 -4.21
C GLU A 92 16.41 -0.61 -3.79
N ILE A 93 15.69 0.24 -4.53
CA ILE A 93 14.24 0.17 -4.62
C ILE A 93 13.92 -0.80 -5.76
N ARG A 94 13.12 -1.83 -5.49
CA ARG A 94 12.65 -2.77 -6.51
C ARG A 94 11.41 -2.21 -7.17
N MET A 95 11.53 -1.78 -8.41
CA MET A 95 10.40 -1.30 -9.20
C MET A 95 9.73 -2.47 -9.90
N THR A 96 8.44 -2.64 -9.66
CA THR A 96 7.64 -3.76 -10.18
C THR A 96 6.48 -3.28 -11.05
N ASN A 97 6.03 -4.13 -11.95
CA ASN A 97 4.72 -3.97 -12.56
C ASN A 97 3.67 -4.53 -11.58
N ARG A 98 2.80 -3.67 -11.07
CA ARG A 98 1.82 -4.06 -10.04
C ARG A 98 0.82 -5.11 -10.48
N LYS A 99 0.50 -5.18 -11.77
CA LYS A 99 -0.35 -6.22 -12.34
C LYS A 99 0.26 -7.61 -12.11
N ASP A 100 1.52 -7.76 -12.47
CA ASP A 100 2.24 -9.03 -12.41
C ASP A 100 2.68 -9.34 -10.97
N PHE A 101 3.13 -8.32 -10.24
CA PHE A 101 3.52 -8.46 -8.83
C PHE A 101 2.36 -8.92 -7.94
N ASP A 102 1.20 -8.24 -8.01
CA ASP A 102 0.02 -8.63 -7.21
C ASP A 102 -0.41 -10.06 -7.57
N TYR A 103 -0.32 -10.44 -8.85
CA TYR A 103 -0.65 -11.78 -9.31
C TYR A 103 0.36 -12.83 -8.83
N ALA A 104 1.66 -12.51 -8.80
CA ALA A 104 2.68 -13.42 -8.27
C ALA A 104 2.43 -13.76 -6.79
N LEU A 105 2.03 -12.77 -5.97
CA LEU A 105 1.66 -13.02 -4.57
C LEU A 105 0.45 -13.94 -4.45
N LEU A 106 -0.58 -13.71 -5.26
CA LEU A 106 -1.77 -14.56 -5.28
C LEU A 106 -1.43 -15.97 -5.75
N GLN A 107 -0.64 -16.10 -6.81
CA GLN A 107 -0.19 -17.41 -7.32
C GLN A 107 0.59 -18.20 -6.28
N HIS A 108 1.48 -17.55 -5.55
CA HIS A 108 2.23 -18.20 -4.47
C HIS A 108 1.32 -18.74 -3.36
N TYR A 109 0.27 -18.01 -2.99
CA TYR A 109 -0.77 -18.48 -2.08
C TYR A 109 -1.54 -19.68 -2.65
N LEU A 110 -1.97 -19.60 -3.92
CA LEU A 110 -2.76 -20.67 -4.56
C LEU A 110 -1.94 -21.96 -4.74
N GLN A 111 -0.66 -21.83 -5.16
CA GLN A 111 0.25 -22.96 -5.30
C GLN A 111 0.56 -23.67 -3.98
N ALA A 112 0.49 -22.94 -2.87
CA ALA A 112 0.60 -23.51 -1.53
C ALA A 112 -0.69 -24.24 -1.06
N GLY A 113 -1.74 -24.31 -1.90
CA GLY A 113 -3.03 -24.94 -1.59
C GLY A 113 -4.10 -23.96 -1.12
N GLY A 114 -3.89 -22.66 -1.28
CA GLY A 114 -4.87 -21.63 -0.91
C GLY A 114 -6.14 -21.69 -1.76
N ARG A 115 -7.24 -21.17 -1.22
CA ARG A 115 -8.57 -21.16 -1.86
C ARG A 115 -9.02 -19.74 -2.16
N LEU A 116 -9.51 -19.51 -3.37
CA LEU A 116 -10.06 -18.23 -3.82
C LEU A 116 -11.44 -18.45 -4.45
N ILE A 117 -12.41 -17.63 -4.07
CA ILE A 117 -13.68 -17.50 -4.79
C ILE A 117 -13.74 -16.14 -5.50
N LYS A 118 -14.28 -16.15 -6.71
CA LYS A 118 -14.53 -14.95 -7.50
C LYS A 118 -15.92 -14.41 -7.19
N ASP A 119 -16.01 -13.50 -6.22
CA ASP A 119 -17.26 -12.85 -5.85
C ASP A 119 -17.00 -11.49 -5.18
N SER A 120 -18.03 -10.67 -5.10
CA SER A 120 -17.97 -9.35 -4.44
C SER A 120 -18.63 -9.42 -3.07
N PHE A 121 -17.94 -8.89 -2.06
CA PHE A 121 -18.52 -8.63 -0.76
C PHE A 121 -19.72 -7.67 -0.87
N MET A 122 -20.83 -8.02 -0.22
CA MET A 122 -22.04 -7.18 -0.14
C MET A 122 -22.19 -6.57 1.26
N CYS A 123 -22.36 -7.43 2.27
CA CYS A 123 -22.50 -7.02 3.67
C CYS A 123 -22.12 -8.14 4.63
N PHE A 124 -21.96 -7.78 5.89
CA PHE A 124 -21.82 -8.75 6.98
C PHE A 124 -22.75 -8.43 8.16
N GLU A 125 -23.08 -9.45 8.94
CA GLU A 125 -23.87 -9.35 10.17
C GLU A 125 -23.20 -10.17 11.27
N GLN A 126 -23.11 -9.59 12.47
CA GLN A 126 -22.62 -10.31 13.63
C GLN A 126 -23.73 -11.17 14.23
N GLN A 127 -23.47 -12.47 14.38
CA GLN A 127 -24.42 -13.43 14.92
C GLN A 127 -24.35 -13.47 16.46
N THR A 128 -25.40 -13.97 17.07
CA THR A 128 -25.49 -14.10 18.53
C THR A 128 -24.47 -15.07 19.14
N ASP A 129 -23.98 -16.02 18.34
CA ASP A 129 -22.93 -16.97 18.74
C ASP A 129 -21.50 -16.42 18.54
N GLY A 130 -21.37 -15.14 18.17
CA GLY A 130 -20.10 -14.45 17.93
C GLY A 130 -19.52 -14.64 16.53
N ARG A 131 -20.08 -15.52 15.69
CA ARG A 131 -19.68 -15.68 14.29
C ARG A 131 -20.16 -14.48 13.46
N ILE A 132 -19.60 -14.37 12.28
CA ILE A 132 -19.93 -13.32 11.32
C ILE A 132 -20.56 -14.01 10.09
N LEU A 133 -21.81 -13.63 9.79
CA LEU A 133 -22.48 -14.02 8.55
C LEU A 133 -22.09 -13.00 7.46
N VAL A 134 -21.53 -13.47 6.35
CA VAL A 134 -21.14 -12.64 5.21
C VAL A 134 -22.01 -13.01 4.01
N THR A 135 -22.63 -12.00 3.42
CA THR A 135 -23.39 -12.13 2.17
C THR A 135 -22.57 -11.58 1.01
N MET A 136 -22.41 -12.38 -0.03
CA MET A 136 -21.74 -12.02 -1.26
C MET A 136 -22.76 -11.52 -2.31
N LYS A 137 -22.29 -10.83 -3.34
CA LYS A 137 -23.14 -10.26 -4.41
C LYS A 137 -23.90 -11.34 -5.20
N SER A 138 -23.33 -12.52 -5.35
CA SER A 138 -23.99 -13.67 -5.98
C SER A 138 -25.17 -14.24 -5.18
N GLY A 139 -25.34 -13.80 -3.93
CA GLY A 139 -26.27 -14.40 -2.97
C GLY A 139 -25.65 -15.52 -2.11
N LEU A 140 -24.38 -15.89 -2.38
CA LEU A 140 -23.66 -16.84 -1.54
C LEU A 140 -23.54 -16.29 -0.12
N GLN A 141 -23.87 -17.12 0.88
CA GLN A 141 -23.70 -16.82 2.28
C GLN A 141 -22.63 -17.71 2.90
N LEU A 142 -21.74 -17.11 3.69
CA LEU A 142 -20.66 -17.77 4.41
C LEU A 142 -20.68 -17.32 5.86
N THR A 143 -20.37 -18.21 6.79
CA THR A 143 -20.07 -17.83 8.17
C THR A 143 -18.58 -17.92 8.43
N CYS A 144 -18.05 -17.02 9.26
CA CYS A 144 -16.64 -17.06 9.67
C CYS A 144 -16.45 -16.61 11.11
N ASP A 145 -15.34 -17.03 11.72
CA ASP A 145 -14.92 -16.53 13.05
C ASP A 145 -14.25 -15.15 12.92
N TYR A 146 -13.49 -14.95 11.81
CA TYR A 146 -12.81 -13.70 11.52
C TYR A 146 -13.13 -13.22 10.10
N LEU A 147 -13.54 -11.96 9.97
CA LEU A 147 -13.70 -11.27 8.70
C LEU A 147 -12.57 -10.26 8.51
N ILE A 148 -11.83 -10.40 7.41
CA ILE A 148 -10.71 -9.51 7.10
C ILE A 148 -11.03 -8.66 5.89
N GLY A 149 -11.08 -7.34 6.05
CA GLY A 149 -11.14 -6.39 4.94
C GLY A 149 -9.72 -6.11 4.43
N ALA A 150 -9.40 -6.65 3.26
CA ALA A 150 -8.16 -6.46 2.49
C ALA A 150 -8.46 -5.92 1.08
N ASP A 151 -9.63 -5.33 0.90
CA ASP A 151 -10.25 -4.92 -0.35
C ASP A 151 -9.85 -3.49 -0.81
N GLY A 152 -8.72 -3.00 -0.29
CA GLY A 152 -8.03 -1.83 -0.78
C GLY A 152 -8.69 -0.49 -0.43
N ALA A 153 -8.28 0.58 -1.13
CA ALA A 153 -8.65 1.96 -0.82
C ALA A 153 -10.16 2.23 -0.84
N ASN A 154 -10.89 1.47 -1.65
CA ASN A 154 -12.35 1.59 -1.77
C ASN A 154 -13.10 0.50 -0.97
N SER A 155 -12.49 0.00 0.09
CA SER A 155 -12.98 -1.10 0.91
C SER A 155 -14.49 -0.98 1.22
N ARG A 156 -15.22 -2.03 0.85
CA ARG A 156 -16.64 -2.17 1.17
C ARG A 156 -16.83 -2.61 2.63
N VAL A 157 -15.93 -3.45 3.14
CA VAL A 157 -15.92 -3.86 4.55
C VAL A 157 -15.78 -2.63 5.44
N ARG A 158 -14.79 -1.76 5.16
CA ARG A 158 -14.62 -0.49 5.86
C ARG A 158 -15.85 0.41 5.73
N ARG A 159 -16.40 0.51 4.52
CA ARG A 159 -17.56 1.38 4.25
C ARG A 159 -18.79 1.00 5.06
N GLN A 160 -19.01 -0.28 5.26
CA GLN A 160 -20.13 -0.73 6.10
C GLN A 160 -19.99 -0.28 7.55
N MET A 161 -18.77 -0.25 8.10
CA MET A 161 -18.52 0.13 9.49
C MET A 161 -18.44 1.65 9.71
N PHE A 162 -17.86 2.37 8.75
CA PHE A 162 -17.45 3.78 8.93
C PHE A 162 -18.02 4.73 7.88
N GLY A 163 -18.84 4.24 6.96
CA GLY A 163 -19.33 5.03 5.83
C GLY A 163 -18.24 5.30 4.77
N LYS A 164 -18.46 6.31 3.93
CA LYS A 164 -17.50 6.69 2.91
C LYS A 164 -16.15 7.10 3.51
N PRO A 165 -15.02 6.62 2.98
CA PRO A 165 -13.70 7.03 3.47
C PRO A 165 -13.55 8.55 3.41
N LYS A 166 -13.08 9.16 4.51
CA LYS A 166 -12.68 10.57 4.56
C LYS A 166 -11.15 10.65 4.46
N GLY A 167 -10.62 11.78 3.98
CA GLY A 167 -9.17 12.00 3.93
C GLY A 167 -8.43 11.11 2.93
N GLN A 168 -9.04 10.83 1.78
CA GLN A 168 -8.35 10.21 0.66
C GLN A 168 -7.61 11.28 -0.14
N ILE A 169 -6.42 10.96 -0.62
CA ILE A 169 -5.67 11.76 -1.58
C ILE A 169 -5.82 11.14 -2.96
N LEU A 170 -6.22 11.93 -3.94
CA LEU A 170 -6.16 11.52 -5.34
C LEU A 170 -4.70 11.59 -5.79
N PHE A 171 -4.17 10.46 -6.22
CA PHE A 171 -2.89 10.35 -6.86
C PHE A 171 -3.09 10.11 -8.35
N MET A 172 -2.52 10.94 -9.18
CA MET A 172 -2.62 10.83 -10.64
C MET A 172 -1.29 10.38 -11.22
N GLU A 173 -1.35 9.57 -12.27
CA GLU A 173 -0.18 9.03 -12.96
C GLU A 173 -0.30 9.24 -14.48
N GLU A 174 0.84 9.50 -15.11
CA GLU A 174 1.07 9.49 -16.54
C GLU A 174 2.13 8.44 -16.86
N TYR A 175 1.91 7.66 -17.91
CA TYR A 175 2.82 6.62 -18.35
C TYR A 175 3.45 7.00 -19.68
N THR A 176 4.78 7.01 -19.75
CA THR A 176 5.52 7.29 -20.96
C THR A 176 6.44 6.14 -21.34
N GLN A 177 6.92 6.17 -22.56
CA GLN A 177 8.05 5.30 -22.93
C GLN A 177 9.25 5.61 -22.04
N LYS A 178 10.02 4.58 -21.73
CA LYS A 178 11.20 4.71 -20.91
C LYS A 178 12.25 5.63 -21.55
N GLN A 179 12.74 6.59 -20.77
CA GLN A 179 13.70 7.57 -21.22
C GLN A 179 14.87 7.68 -20.25
N GLY A 180 16.09 7.65 -20.80
CA GLY A 180 17.30 7.83 -20.01
C GLY A 180 17.63 6.65 -19.09
N TYR A 181 18.24 6.96 -17.96
CA TYR A 181 18.62 5.97 -16.95
C TYR A 181 17.53 5.76 -15.90
N ASP A 182 17.63 4.64 -15.19
CA ASP A 182 16.66 4.26 -14.17
C ASP A 182 16.83 5.11 -12.91
N GLU A 183 15.77 5.79 -12.49
CA GLU A 183 15.79 6.69 -11.36
C GLU A 183 14.48 6.71 -10.56
N VAL A 184 14.58 7.18 -9.33
CA VAL A 184 13.45 7.75 -8.58
C VAL A 184 13.73 9.22 -8.39
N PHE A 185 12.88 10.06 -8.97
CA PHE A 185 12.93 11.51 -8.83
C PHE A 185 11.76 12.01 -8.00
N ILE A 186 12.02 12.92 -7.07
CA ILE A 186 11.00 13.52 -6.20
C ILE A 186 11.18 15.04 -6.21
N HIS A 187 10.13 15.74 -6.61
CA HIS A 187 10.10 17.18 -6.64
C HIS A 187 9.09 17.74 -5.65
N PHE A 188 9.52 18.71 -4.84
CA PHE A 188 8.71 19.43 -3.87
C PHE A 188 8.53 20.88 -4.29
N SER A 189 7.29 21.38 -4.28
CA SER A 189 6.99 22.79 -4.51
C SER A 189 5.90 23.28 -3.57
N ARG A 190 5.98 24.56 -3.18
CA ARG A 190 4.91 25.22 -2.43
C ARG A 190 3.62 25.33 -3.21
N ARG A 191 3.72 25.37 -4.53
CA ARG A 191 2.59 25.46 -5.44
C ARG A 191 1.59 24.30 -5.27
N TYR A 192 2.07 23.12 -4.96
CA TYR A 192 1.25 21.93 -4.72
C TYR A 192 1.46 21.28 -3.35
N SER A 193 1.96 22.05 -2.38
CA SER A 193 2.09 21.59 -1.00
C SER A 193 0.74 21.60 -0.27
N PRO A 194 0.42 20.58 0.54
CA PRO A 194 1.19 19.36 0.82
C PRO A 194 1.03 18.32 -0.30
N GLY A 195 2.13 18.07 -1.00
CA GLY A 195 2.17 17.11 -2.11
C GLY A 195 3.53 17.08 -2.78
N CYS A 196 3.65 16.26 -3.81
CA CYS A 196 4.87 16.15 -4.61
C CYS A 196 4.58 15.67 -6.02
N PHE A 197 5.55 15.93 -6.90
CA PHE A 197 5.66 15.32 -8.21
C PHE A 197 6.78 14.27 -8.18
N LEU A 198 6.56 13.15 -8.83
CA LEU A 198 7.42 11.97 -8.76
C LEU A 198 7.69 11.43 -10.17
N LYS A 199 8.90 10.87 -10.39
CA LYS A 199 9.19 9.96 -11.49
C LYS A 199 9.67 8.64 -10.93
N PHE A 200 9.15 7.54 -11.46
CA PHE A 200 9.59 6.19 -11.20
C PHE A 200 9.94 5.50 -12.51
N SER A 201 11.18 5.05 -12.67
CA SER A 201 11.55 4.21 -13.80
C SER A 201 11.17 2.76 -13.51
N SER A 202 10.05 2.32 -14.09
CA SER A 202 9.55 0.94 -13.95
C SER A 202 10.28 -0.03 -14.90
N ILE A 203 9.81 -1.26 -15.03
CA ILE A 203 10.42 -2.30 -15.86
C ILE A 203 10.40 -1.88 -17.33
N ASP A 204 9.25 -1.44 -17.84
CA ASP A 204 8.96 -1.21 -19.25
C ASP A 204 8.64 0.26 -19.61
N ARG A 205 8.45 1.13 -18.60
CA ARG A 205 7.99 2.50 -18.79
C ARG A 205 8.50 3.43 -17.69
N ASP A 206 8.42 4.73 -17.94
CA ASP A 206 8.50 5.74 -16.88
C ASP A 206 7.10 6.11 -16.40
N ILE A 207 6.95 6.26 -15.10
CA ILE A 207 5.70 6.61 -14.42
C ILE A 207 5.90 7.96 -13.75
N TYR A 208 5.15 8.96 -14.16
CA TYR A 208 5.11 10.27 -13.53
C TYR A 208 3.89 10.37 -12.66
N GLY A 209 4.10 10.61 -11.37
CA GLY A 209 3.06 10.66 -10.36
C GLY A 209 2.90 12.05 -9.76
N PHE A 210 1.67 12.42 -9.43
CA PHE A 210 1.37 13.72 -8.84
C PHE A 210 0.25 13.62 -7.80
N HIS A 211 0.46 14.30 -6.70
CA HIS A 211 -0.61 14.62 -5.75
C HIS A 211 -0.37 15.98 -5.10
N GLY A 212 -1.45 16.62 -4.70
CA GLY A 212 -1.48 17.91 -4.03
C GLY A 212 -2.90 18.24 -3.58
N PRO A 213 -3.14 19.40 -2.94
CA PRO A 213 -4.46 19.79 -2.44
C PRO A 213 -5.52 19.89 -3.53
N GLU A 214 -5.13 20.34 -4.71
CA GLU A 214 -6.01 20.56 -5.87
C GLU A 214 -5.68 19.60 -7.01
N THR A 215 -5.41 18.32 -6.68
CA THR A 215 -5.12 17.32 -7.70
C THR A 215 -6.32 17.10 -8.59
N ASN A 216 -6.18 17.51 -9.86
CA ASN A 216 -7.11 17.28 -10.95
C ASN A 216 -6.34 17.21 -12.29
N ARG A 217 -7.04 16.95 -13.38
CA ARG A 217 -6.41 16.81 -14.70
C ARG A 217 -5.68 18.08 -15.15
N GLU A 218 -6.22 19.26 -14.87
CA GLU A 218 -5.63 20.52 -15.29
C GLU A 218 -4.35 20.86 -14.53
N THR A 219 -4.38 20.71 -13.19
CA THR A 219 -3.19 20.93 -12.36
C THR A 219 -2.08 19.94 -12.70
N PHE A 220 -2.42 18.67 -12.95
CA PHE A 220 -1.42 17.66 -13.33
C PHE A 220 -0.85 17.94 -14.73
N ARG A 221 -1.69 18.30 -15.71
CA ARG A 221 -1.24 18.70 -17.05
C ARG A 221 -0.24 19.86 -17.00
N GLN A 222 -0.50 20.86 -16.15
CA GLN A 222 0.42 21.98 -16.00
C GLN A 222 1.75 21.54 -15.39
N VAL A 223 1.72 20.67 -14.39
CA VAL A 223 2.95 20.11 -13.81
C VAL A 223 3.76 19.31 -14.82
N LEU A 224 3.11 18.47 -15.64
CA LEU A 224 3.79 17.74 -16.73
C LEU A 224 4.46 18.69 -17.72
N LYS A 225 3.79 19.79 -18.12
CA LYS A 225 4.37 20.81 -19.00
C LYS A 225 5.60 21.47 -18.40
N ASP A 226 5.60 21.77 -17.10
CA ASP A 226 6.73 22.38 -16.40
C ASP A 226 7.99 21.47 -16.46
N PHE A 227 7.79 20.15 -16.60
CA PHE A 227 8.85 19.15 -16.77
C PHE A 227 9.05 18.68 -18.21
N ASN A 228 8.44 19.34 -19.20
CA ASN A 228 8.50 18.99 -20.63
C ASN A 228 8.05 17.55 -20.94
N ILE A 229 7.06 17.05 -20.19
CA ILE A 229 6.50 15.72 -20.37
C ILE A 229 5.24 15.82 -21.22
N THR A 230 5.22 15.05 -22.30
CA THR A 230 4.06 14.99 -23.18
C THR A 230 2.97 14.12 -22.59
N GLU A 231 1.78 14.69 -22.43
CA GLU A 231 0.59 13.99 -21.97
C GLU A 231 0.14 12.92 -22.97
N THR A 232 -0.20 11.73 -22.48
CA THR A 232 -0.85 10.69 -23.29
C THR A 232 -2.18 10.25 -22.68
N LYS A 233 -2.15 9.69 -21.47
CA LYS A 233 -3.36 9.20 -20.82
C LYS A 233 -3.24 9.26 -19.30
N PHE A 234 -4.01 10.13 -18.66
CA PHE A 234 -4.07 10.16 -17.20
C PHE A 234 -4.85 9.00 -16.63
N VAL A 235 -4.27 8.43 -15.61
CA VAL A 235 -4.95 7.51 -14.70
C VAL A 235 -4.86 8.06 -13.28
N GLY A 236 -5.78 7.64 -12.41
CA GLY A 236 -5.77 8.11 -11.04
C GLY A 236 -6.34 7.09 -10.07
N ALA A 237 -5.83 7.08 -8.86
CA ALA A 237 -6.31 6.26 -7.78
C ALA A 237 -6.33 7.03 -6.46
N ASN A 238 -7.29 6.69 -5.60
CA ASN A 238 -7.33 7.22 -4.25
C ASN A 238 -6.38 6.45 -3.34
N ILE A 239 -5.59 7.19 -2.56
CA ILE A 239 -4.78 6.64 -1.47
C ILE A 239 -5.46 7.02 -0.15
N PRO A 240 -5.87 6.05 0.67
CA PRO A 240 -6.50 6.32 1.95
C PRO A 240 -5.46 6.75 2.98
N MET A 241 -5.58 7.97 3.48
CA MET A 241 -4.66 8.55 4.46
C MET A 241 -5.20 8.52 5.90
N ASN A 242 -6.41 8.04 6.08
CA ASN A 242 -7.09 8.03 7.38
C ASN A 242 -7.12 6.62 7.95
N THR A 243 -6.21 6.35 8.88
CA THR A 243 -6.12 5.05 9.54
C THR A 243 -7.34 4.85 10.45
N VAL A 244 -8.01 3.71 10.29
CA VAL A 244 -9.11 3.27 11.14
C VAL A 244 -8.86 1.85 11.63
N TRP A 245 -9.44 1.52 12.78
CA TRP A 245 -9.50 0.15 13.28
C TRP A 245 -10.93 -0.21 13.63
N SER A 246 -11.27 -1.46 13.41
CA SER A 246 -12.61 -1.95 13.71
C SER A 246 -12.89 -1.95 15.21
N THR A 247 -14.09 -1.54 15.58
CA THR A 247 -14.68 -1.74 16.91
C THR A 247 -15.57 -2.97 16.96
N VAL A 248 -15.84 -3.58 15.79
CA VAL A 248 -16.59 -4.83 15.69
C VAL A 248 -15.65 -5.99 16.00
N PRO A 249 -15.97 -6.83 16.98
CA PRO A 249 -15.13 -7.99 17.31
C PRO A 249 -14.87 -8.85 16.08
N ASN A 250 -13.63 -9.31 15.95
CA ASN A 250 -13.18 -10.23 14.89
C ASN A 250 -13.32 -9.72 13.44
N VAL A 251 -13.66 -8.43 13.26
CA VAL A 251 -13.55 -7.76 11.95
C VAL A 251 -12.27 -6.94 11.93
N ILE A 252 -11.35 -7.26 11.03
CA ILE A 252 -10.02 -6.63 10.94
C ILE A 252 -9.86 -5.97 9.57
N LEU A 253 -9.30 -4.74 9.54
CA LEU A 253 -8.95 -4.05 8.29
C LEU A 253 -7.42 -3.98 8.16
N ILE A 254 -6.89 -4.38 7.00
CA ILE A 254 -5.46 -4.40 6.71
C ILE A 254 -5.11 -3.67 5.41
N GLY A 255 -3.87 -3.23 5.27
CA GLY A 255 -3.40 -2.47 4.11
C GLY A 255 -4.23 -1.21 3.85
N ASP A 256 -4.51 -0.91 2.61
CA ASP A 256 -5.28 0.27 2.21
C ASP A 256 -6.71 0.26 2.77
N ALA A 257 -7.31 -0.90 3.03
CA ALA A 257 -8.63 -0.97 3.64
C ALA A 257 -8.65 -0.37 5.06
N GLY A 258 -7.57 -0.52 5.81
CA GLY A 258 -7.38 0.12 7.12
C GLY A 258 -6.80 1.54 7.05
N GLY A 259 -6.38 2.00 5.86
CA GLY A 259 -5.77 3.31 5.67
C GLY A 259 -4.34 3.39 6.18
N PHE A 260 -3.53 2.36 5.92
CA PHE A 260 -2.14 2.24 6.39
C PHE A 260 -1.10 2.70 5.37
N ALA A 261 -1.42 3.63 4.47
CA ALA A 261 -0.44 4.24 3.60
C ALA A 261 0.33 5.37 4.33
N ASN A 262 1.64 5.47 4.07
CA ASN A 262 2.47 6.56 4.60
C ASN A 262 2.02 7.90 4.02
N ARG A 263 1.77 8.89 4.87
CA ARG A 263 1.19 10.17 4.48
C ARG A 263 2.16 11.07 3.69
N ILE A 264 3.46 10.92 3.88
CA ILE A 264 4.48 11.76 3.24
C ILE A 264 4.89 11.19 1.89
N THR A 265 5.09 9.88 1.82
CA THR A 265 5.66 9.21 0.65
C THR A 265 4.64 8.48 -0.22
N GLY A 266 3.40 8.31 0.26
CA GLY A 266 2.41 7.47 -0.40
C GLY A 266 2.73 5.96 -0.37
N GLU A 267 3.83 5.55 0.28
CA GLU A 267 4.23 4.14 0.38
C GLU A 267 3.19 3.35 1.17
N GLY A 268 2.64 2.31 0.54
CA GLY A 268 1.64 1.43 1.18
C GLY A 268 2.11 -0.01 1.38
N LEU A 269 3.01 -0.53 0.52
CA LEU A 269 3.32 -1.97 0.49
C LEU A 269 3.97 -2.49 1.77
N TYR A 270 4.89 -1.73 2.39
CA TYR A 270 5.47 -2.13 3.67
C TYR A 270 4.39 -2.30 4.75
N ASP A 271 3.55 -1.28 4.95
CA ASP A 271 2.51 -1.33 5.97
C ASP A 271 1.40 -2.33 5.61
N THR A 272 1.18 -2.60 4.31
CA THR A 272 0.32 -3.69 3.83
C THR A 272 0.82 -5.04 4.33
N PHE A 273 2.09 -5.36 4.14
CA PHE A 273 2.68 -6.62 4.59
C PHE A 273 2.75 -6.70 6.13
N LYS A 274 3.10 -5.59 6.78
CA LYS A 274 3.19 -5.54 8.24
C LYS A 274 1.82 -5.74 8.90
N THR A 275 0.77 -5.10 8.38
CA THR A 275 -0.59 -5.27 8.91
C THR A 275 -1.17 -6.66 8.62
N ALA A 276 -0.84 -7.27 7.47
CA ALA A 276 -1.17 -8.66 7.18
C ALA A 276 -0.51 -9.61 8.19
N TYR A 277 0.78 -9.42 8.47
CA TYR A 277 1.49 -10.20 9.49
C TYR A 277 0.91 -10.00 10.90
N ASN A 278 0.58 -8.76 11.27
CA ASN A 278 0.00 -8.47 12.57
C ASN A 278 -1.43 -9.05 12.72
N ALA A 279 -2.20 -9.09 11.63
CA ALA A 279 -3.51 -9.77 11.60
C ALA A 279 -3.36 -11.30 11.73
N TYR A 280 -2.38 -11.87 11.04
CA TYR A 280 -2.02 -13.28 11.22
C TYR A 280 -1.72 -13.58 12.70
N ARG A 281 -0.87 -12.78 13.34
CA ARG A 281 -0.56 -12.94 14.77
C ARG A 281 -1.80 -12.81 15.65
N ALA A 282 -2.65 -11.82 15.39
CA ALA A 282 -3.90 -11.63 16.13
C ALA A 282 -4.77 -12.88 16.12
N ILE A 283 -4.91 -13.52 14.95
CA ILE A 283 -5.74 -14.71 14.76
C ILE A 283 -5.12 -15.94 15.41
N VAL A 284 -3.82 -16.19 15.18
CA VAL A 284 -3.14 -17.40 15.65
C VAL A 284 -2.86 -17.36 17.17
N GLU A 285 -2.50 -16.18 17.68
CA GLU A 285 -2.25 -15.97 19.12
C GLU A 285 -3.55 -15.68 19.91
N ASN A 286 -4.69 -15.60 19.24
CA ASN A 286 -5.99 -15.20 19.81
C ASN A 286 -5.90 -13.90 20.62
N LYS A 287 -5.28 -12.88 20.02
CA LYS A 287 -5.10 -11.54 20.60
C LYS A 287 -5.87 -10.47 19.83
N PRO A 288 -6.27 -9.39 20.48
CA PRO A 288 -6.86 -8.26 19.78
C PRO A 288 -5.90 -7.68 18.74
N PHE A 289 -6.40 -7.37 17.53
CA PHE A 289 -5.58 -6.75 16.48
C PHE A 289 -5.01 -5.38 16.91
N SER A 290 -5.72 -4.65 17.77
CA SER A 290 -5.21 -3.40 18.37
C SER A 290 -3.94 -3.59 19.19
N GLU A 291 -3.73 -4.78 19.76
CA GLU A 291 -2.52 -5.13 20.49
C GLU A 291 -1.37 -5.52 19.54
N THR A 292 -1.61 -6.48 18.65
CA THR A 292 -0.58 -6.96 17.71
C THR A 292 -0.15 -5.90 16.72
N ASN A 293 -1.03 -4.93 16.39
CA ASN A 293 -0.78 -3.82 15.45
C ASN A 293 -0.45 -2.48 16.15
N ARG A 294 -0.23 -2.48 17.47
CA ARG A 294 -0.01 -1.26 18.28
C ARG A 294 1.11 -0.37 17.74
N GLU A 295 2.21 -0.97 17.30
CA GLU A 295 3.33 -0.21 16.73
C GLU A 295 2.95 0.54 15.45
N VAL A 296 2.22 -0.12 14.56
CA VAL A 296 1.75 0.50 13.31
C VAL A 296 0.79 1.65 13.61
N PHE A 297 -0.17 1.45 14.53
CA PHE A 297 -1.08 2.53 14.94
C PHE A 297 -0.34 3.73 15.53
N ARG A 298 0.67 3.50 16.38
CA ARG A 298 1.51 4.55 16.94
C ARG A 298 2.30 5.28 15.84
N LYS A 299 2.86 4.53 14.89
CA LYS A 299 3.56 5.07 13.73
C LYS A 299 2.63 5.98 12.93
N MET A 300 1.44 5.52 12.55
CA MET A 300 0.47 6.31 11.76
C MET A 300 0.07 7.60 12.48
N LYS A 301 -0.14 7.56 13.80
CA LYS A 301 -0.42 8.75 14.61
C LYS A 301 0.74 9.75 14.63
N ASN A 302 1.97 9.26 14.68
CA ASN A 302 3.16 10.13 14.63
C ASN A 302 3.40 10.70 13.23
N GLU A 303 3.11 9.94 12.18
CA GLU A 303 3.23 10.40 10.79
C GLU A 303 2.32 11.58 10.48
N GLU A 304 1.16 11.68 11.12
CA GLU A 304 0.31 12.87 10.97
C GLU A 304 1.00 14.15 11.46
N LYS A 305 1.70 14.08 12.58
CA LYS A 305 2.47 15.21 13.11
C LYS A 305 3.67 15.53 12.21
N LEU A 306 4.37 14.49 11.75
CA LEU A 306 5.51 14.63 10.85
C LEU A 306 5.08 15.19 9.49
N PHE A 307 3.94 14.81 8.96
CA PHE A 307 3.38 15.34 7.71
C PHE A 307 3.15 16.86 7.82
N ARG A 308 2.52 17.31 8.90
CA ARG A 308 2.30 18.75 9.14
C ARG A 308 3.61 19.52 9.27
N LEU A 309 4.61 18.96 9.95
CA LEU A 309 5.93 19.55 10.09
C LEU A 309 6.67 19.58 8.75
N PHE A 310 6.65 18.46 8.01
CA PHE A 310 7.34 18.31 6.73
C PHE A 310 6.89 19.35 5.69
N PHE A 311 5.59 19.59 5.59
CA PHE A 311 5.01 20.56 4.66
C PHE A 311 4.83 21.97 5.27
N SER A 312 5.35 22.23 6.47
CA SER A 312 5.39 23.58 7.05
C SER A 312 6.48 24.45 6.42
N PRO A 313 6.43 25.79 6.60
CA PRO A 313 7.53 26.68 6.16
C PRO A 313 8.91 26.28 6.69
N MET A 314 8.97 25.77 7.93
CA MET A 314 10.19 25.27 8.53
C MET A 314 10.64 23.95 7.86
N GLY A 315 9.72 23.04 7.62
CA GLY A 315 10.00 21.78 6.89
C GLY A 315 10.58 22.07 5.51
N PHE A 316 10.00 22.99 4.75
CA PHE A 316 10.52 23.42 3.45
C PHE A 316 11.94 23.99 3.52
N ARG A 317 12.28 24.76 4.59
CA ARG A 317 13.65 25.25 4.82
C ARG A 317 14.62 24.08 5.09
N LEU A 318 14.19 23.10 5.90
CA LEU A 318 14.99 21.91 6.20
C LEU A 318 15.21 21.04 4.96
N ILE A 319 14.17 20.82 4.13
CA ILE A 319 14.31 20.12 2.85
C ILE A 319 15.29 20.85 1.94
N ARG A 320 15.17 22.17 1.80
CA ARG A 320 16.09 22.99 1.00
C ARG A 320 17.53 22.87 1.51
N PHE A 321 17.73 22.91 2.82
CA PHE A 321 19.05 22.72 3.42
C PHE A 321 19.59 21.32 3.10
N SER A 322 18.79 20.29 3.31
CA SER A 322 19.18 18.92 3.00
C SER A 322 19.59 18.74 1.53
N ILE A 323 18.76 19.20 0.58
CA ILE A 323 19.03 19.10 -0.86
C ILE A 323 20.36 19.77 -1.26
N ARG A 324 20.75 20.85 -0.59
CA ARG A 324 22.06 21.52 -0.82
C ARG A 324 23.26 20.75 -0.26
N HIS A 325 23.00 19.67 0.49
CA HIS A 325 24.04 18.84 1.11
C HIS A 325 23.85 17.38 0.71
N PRO A 326 24.23 16.95 -0.51
CA PRO A 326 23.91 15.60 -1.05
C PRO A 326 24.41 14.46 -0.15
N ARG A 327 25.56 14.61 0.50
CA ARG A 327 26.08 13.59 1.44
C ARG A 327 25.17 13.40 2.65
N LEU A 328 24.64 14.51 3.21
CA LEU A 328 23.68 14.46 4.32
C LEU A 328 22.34 13.84 3.86
N THR A 329 21.85 14.26 2.71
CA THR A 329 20.60 13.71 2.14
C THR A 329 20.72 12.23 1.90
N LYS A 330 21.82 11.77 1.28
CA LYS A 330 22.12 10.35 1.09
C LYS A 330 22.11 9.61 2.43
N TRP A 331 22.83 10.12 3.43
CA TRP A 331 22.91 9.49 4.74
C TRP A 331 21.53 9.36 5.41
N ILE A 332 20.71 10.42 5.39
CA ILE A 332 19.34 10.40 5.91
C ILE A 332 18.48 9.37 5.15
N PHE A 333 18.58 9.36 3.82
CA PHE A 333 17.84 8.44 2.96
C PHE A 333 18.21 6.99 3.24
N ASP A 334 19.51 6.66 3.18
CA ASP A 334 20.01 5.31 3.42
C ASP A 334 19.71 4.83 4.85
N ALA A 335 19.86 5.71 5.85
CA ALA A 335 19.49 5.39 7.23
C ALA A 335 17.99 5.05 7.35
N LYS A 336 17.12 5.79 6.64
CA LYS A 336 15.68 5.48 6.60
C LYS A 336 15.39 4.17 5.88
N MET A 337 16.10 3.87 4.80
CA MET A 337 15.93 2.63 4.03
C MET A 337 16.47 1.39 4.76
N LYS A 338 17.51 1.57 5.57
CA LYS A 338 18.05 0.50 6.45
C LYS A 338 17.19 0.26 7.69
N ARG A 339 16.56 1.32 8.19
CA ARG A 339 15.74 1.28 9.39
C ARG A 339 14.47 0.51 9.09
N GLU A 340 14.21 -0.55 9.84
CA GLU A 340 12.98 -1.34 9.79
C GLU A 340 12.96 -2.56 8.86
N SER A 341 13.49 -3.61 9.36
CA SER A 341 13.02 -4.95 9.04
C SER A 341 12.96 -5.83 10.29
N PHE A 342 12.85 -5.22 11.47
CA PHE A 342 12.70 -6.01 12.69
C PHE A 342 11.26 -6.48 12.84
N ILE A 343 11.01 -7.71 12.38
CA ILE A 343 10.04 -8.58 13.02
C ILE A 343 10.77 -8.97 14.30
N SER A 344 10.39 -8.41 15.47
CA SER A 344 10.81 -8.95 16.75
C SER A 344 10.46 -10.44 16.73
N ARG A 345 11.45 -11.25 17.02
CA ARG A 345 11.33 -12.70 17.16
C ARG A 345 10.29 -13.06 18.23
#